data_9f1ce31e5b3e98fa61049801ef4b5e9c
#
_entry.id   9f1ce31e5b3e98fa61049801ef4b5e9c
#
_cell.length_a   1.000
_cell.length_b   1.000
_cell.length_c   1.000
_cell.angle_alpha   90.00
_cell.angle_beta   90.00
_cell.angle_gamma   90.00
#
_symmetry.space_group_name_H-M   'P 1'
#
loop_
_entity.id
_entity.type
_entity.pdbx_description
1 polymer ?
#
loop_
_entity_poly.entity_id
_entity_poly.type
_entity_poly.pdbx_seq_one_letter_code
_entity_poly.pdbx_strand_id
1 'polypeptide(L)'
;MESTLRRTWAEIDLDALAHNYRTLRAHVGPAVKFLGVVKADGYGHGAIQVSRTLEALGADYLAVSSIDEAMELRHNGIAMPILILGHTPREQVKNLIDLHITQAVTCAVKAEEYSAEAVKCGGTLKVHIKVDTGMSRLGYLCGGEMFDTGVEGICYACNAPGLEAEGIFTHFAVADEPDADSRAYTLAQFDLFRRVIDAVEQRLGRRFAIRHCANSGAVAAYPETYLDMVRPGILLYGCTGAAKALGLVPVMTLKTTISTIKTYAPGVDISYGRLFTTPRTTRMGVVPYGYADGFFRVLSDRCAMMTADGPAPQRGRICMDMCMIDLTELPGVQVGDEVEIFGRRARVDDLAALAGTIPYELTCAVSKRVPRVYLQGGKVVEKELLLRM
;
A
#
# COMPACT_ATOMS: atom_id res chain seq x y z
N MET A 1 22.91 6.45 21.31
CA MET A 1 21.58 6.06 20.82
C MET A 1 21.12 4.87 21.64
N GLU A 2 20.16 5.06 22.52
CA GLU A 2 19.77 4.05 23.49
C GLU A 2 19.26 2.76 22.86
N SER A 3 19.75 1.66 23.38
CA SER A 3 19.70 0.28 22.91
C SER A 3 18.32 -0.40 22.99
N THR A 4 17.21 0.30 23.00
CA THR A 4 15.90 -0.22 23.40
C THR A 4 15.10 -0.96 22.31
N LEU A 5 15.60 -1.06 21.08
CA LEU A 5 14.84 -1.68 19.97
C LEU A 5 15.66 -2.74 19.23
N ARG A 6 16.14 -3.76 19.93
CA ARG A 6 16.97 -4.79 19.31
C ARG A 6 16.33 -6.19 19.24
N ARG A 7 14.98 -6.24 19.15
CA ARG A 7 14.33 -7.50 18.82
C ARG A 7 14.08 -7.58 17.32
N THR A 8 13.11 -6.84 16.83
CA THR A 8 12.70 -6.76 15.42
C THR A 8 12.11 -5.38 15.22
N TRP A 9 12.42 -4.72 14.12
CA TRP A 9 11.90 -3.38 13.77
C TRP A 9 11.83 -3.18 12.25
N ALA A 10 10.96 -2.30 11.80
CA ALA A 10 10.91 -1.84 10.43
C ALA A 10 11.50 -0.43 10.33
N GLU A 11 12.61 -0.29 9.63
CA GLU A 11 13.16 1.02 9.27
C GLU A 11 12.36 1.57 8.08
N ILE A 12 11.83 2.77 8.23
CA ILE A 12 11.09 3.49 7.19
C ILE A 12 11.95 4.70 6.77
N ASP A 13 12.51 4.62 5.59
CA ASP A 13 13.41 5.63 5.05
C ASP A 13 12.61 6.73 4.33
N LEU A 14 12.44 7.88 4.99
CA LEU A 14 11.71 9.03 4.47
C LEU A 14 12.44 9.72 3.31
N ASP A 15 13.77 9.61 3.24
CA ASP A 15 14.54 10.11 2.09
C ASP A 15 14.31 9.25 0.86
N ALA A 16 14.19 7.91 1.04
CA ALA A 16 13.80 6.98 -0.02
C ALA A 16 12.37 7.28 -0.52
N LEU A 17 11.43 7.54 0.39
CA LEU A 17 10.06 7.96 0.05
C LEU A 17 10.08 9.27 -0.76
N ALA A 18 10.86 10.25 -0.32
CA ALA A 18 10.99 11.53 -1.01
C ALA A 18 11.64 11.38 -2.40
N HIS A 19 12.64 10.50 -2.54
CA HIS A 19 13.24 10.14 -3.82
C HIS A 19 12.19 9.53 -4.75
N ASN A 20 11.45 8.54 -4.28
CA ASN A 20 10.41 7.86 -5.07
C ASN A 20 9.32 8.85 -5.52
N TYR A 21 8.84 9.69 -4.60
CA TYR A 21 7.87 10.73 -4.95
C TYR A 21 8.38 11.65 -6.06
N ARG A 22 9.60 12.20 -5.90
CA ARG A 22 10.18 13.12 -6.90
C ARG A 22 10.38 12.45 -8.25
N THR A 23 10.83 11.20 -8.27
CA THR A 23 11.00 10.40 -9.49
C THR A 23 9.67 10.17 -10.19
N LEU A 24 8.64 9.74 -9.44
CA LEU A 24 7.28 9.55 -9.99
C LEU A 24 6.66 10.88 -10.43
N ARG A 25 6.86 11.97 -9.68
CA ARG A 25 6.38 13.30 -10.04
C ARG A 25 6.99 13.80 -11.35
N ALA A 26 8.29 13.58 -11.53
CA ALA A 26 8.98 13.89 -12.79
C ALA A 26 8.49 13.00 -13.93
N HIS A 27 8.21 11.73 -13.67
CA HIS A 27 7.72 10.77 -14.67
C HIS A 27 6.32 11.13 -15.19
N VAL A 28 5.39 11.52 -14.30
CA VAL A 28 4.01 11.88 -14.70
C VAL A 28 3.88 13.32 -15.18
N GLY A 29 4.82 14.19 -14.88
CA GLY A 29 4.84 15.59 -15.26
C GLY A 29 4.06 16.51 -14.30
N PRO A 30 4.32 17.83 -14.34
CA PRO A 30 3.80 18.80 -13.38
C PRO A 30 2.31 19.12 -13.57
N ALA A 31 1.75 18.88 -14.75
CA ALA A 31 0.34 19.17 -15.05
C ALA A 31 -0.64 18.14 -14.46
N VAL A 32 -0.16 16.95 -14.15
CA VAL A 32 -0.97 15.84 -13.60
C VAL A 32 -0.92 15.88 -12.07
N LYS A 33 -2.08 15.91 -11.42
CA LYS A 33 -2.15 15.84 -9.95
C LYS A 33 -1.64 14.49 -9.43
N PHE A 34 -1.06 14.51 -8.24
CA PHE A 34 -0.49 13.34 -7.60
C PHE A 34 -1.26 13.00 -6.32
N LEU A 35 -1.94 11.86 -6.33
CA LEU A 35 -2.62 11.33 -5.17
C LEU A 35 -1.80 10.18 -4.58
N GLY A 36 -1.19 10.41 -3.41
CA GLY A 36 -0.48 9.37 -2.66
C GLY A 36 -1.45 8.41 -1.96
N VAL A 37 -1.38 7.10 -2.25
CA VAL A 37 -2.24 6.12 -1.58
C VAL A 37 -1.58 5.66 -0.29
N VAL A 38 -2.18 6.00 0.86
CA VAL A 38 -1.65 5.77 2.22
C VAL A 38 -2.55 4.87 3.08
N LYS A 39 -3.53 4.19 2.49
CA LYS A 39 -4.41 3.22 3.17
C LYS A 39 -3.63 2.07 3.79
N ALA A 40 -4.25 1.32 4.68
CA ALA A 40 -3.65 0.19 5.41
C ALA A 40 -2.34 0.58 6.10
N ASP A 41 -2.40 1.68 6.87
CA ASP A 41 -1.24 2.25 7.57
C ASP A 41 -0.06 2.54 6.63
N GLY A 42 -0.33 3.21 5.48
CA GLY A 42 0.69 3.45 4.46
C GLY A 42 1.29 2.15 3.91
N TYR A 43 0.46 1.13 3.65
CA TYR A 43 0.93 -0.22 3.30
C TYR A 43 1.89 -0.80 4.36
N GLY A 44 1.61 -0.55 5.64
CA GLY A 44 2.43 -0.97 6.77
C GLY A 44 3.64 -0.08 7.08
N HIS A 45 3.81 1.04 6.36
CA HIS A 45 4.94 1.96 6.53
C HIS A 45 4.70 3.07 7.56
N GLY A 46 3.47 3.19 8.12
CA GLY A 46 3.07 4.27 8.99
C GLY A 46 2.43 5.44 8.23
N ALA A 47 1.10 5.46 8.18
CA ALA A 47 0.35 6.42 7.36
C ALA A 47 0.63 7.87 7.73
N ILE A 48 0.82 8.18 9.01
CA ILE A 48 1.01 9.54 9.51
C ILE A 48 2.31 10.15 8.97
N GLN A 49 3.46 9.45 9.13
CA GLN A 49 4.76 9.97 8.71
C GLN A 49 4.90 9.99 7.17
N VAL A 50 4.35 8.98 6.50
CA VAL A 50 4.26 8.97 5.03
C VAL A 50 3.45 10.18 4.54
N SER A 51 2.29 10.45 5.14
CA SER A 51 1.42 11.57 4.76
C SER A 51 2.08 12.93 5.01
N ARG A 52 2.72 13.13 6.17
CA ARG A 52 3.50 14.35 6.47
C ARG A 52 4.60 14.59 5.44
N THR A 53 5.30 13.54 5.05
CA THR A 53 6.36 13.62 4.04
C THR A 53 5.79 14.00 2.68
N LEU A 54 4.68 13.38 2.25
CA LEU A 54 4.03 13.69 0.98
C LEU A 54 3.44 15.10 0.96
N GLU A 55 2.84 15.56 2.05
CA GLU A 55 2.32 16.92 2.20
C GLU A 55 3.44 17.95 2.08
N ALA A 56 4.56 17.73 2.79
CA ALA A 56 5.74 18.60 2.72
C ALA A 56 6.39 18.63 1.32
N LEU A 57 6.26 17.55 0.54
CA LEU A 57 6.76 17.46 -0.83
C LEU A 57 5.80 18.04 -1.88
N GLY A 58 4.59 18.44 -1.48
CA GLY A 58 3.60 19.03 -2.37
C GLY A 58 2.79 18.03 -3.18
N ALA A 59 2.48 16.86 -2.62
CA ALA A 59 1.45 15.99 -3.19
C ALA A 59 0.09 16.70 -3.16
N ASP A 60 -0.78 16.39 -4.14
CA ASP A 60 -2.05 17.11 -4.29
C ASP A 60 -3.19 16.51 -3.47
N TYR A 61 -3.15 15.20 -3.25
CA TYR A 61 -4.18 14.41 -2.58
C TYR A 61 -3.57 13.22 -1.83
N LEU A 62 -4.28 12.73 -0.82
CA LEU A 62 -4.07 11.40 -0.24
C LEU A 62 -5.29 10.52 -0.49
N ALA A 63 -5.10 9.20 -0.51
CA ALA A 63 -6.21 8.26 -0.51
C ALA A 63 -6.07 7.21 0.58
N VAL A 64 -7.19 6.97 1.24
CA VAL A 64 -7.37 5.96 2.29
C VAL A 64 -8.53 5.02 1.96
N SER A 65 -8.74 3.98 2.75
CA SER A 65 -9.80 3.00 2.54
C SER A 65 -11.05 3.27 3.38
N SER A 66 -10.90 3.83 4.56
CA SER A 66 -11.98 4.01 5.54
C SER A 66 -11.98 5.40 6.15
N ILE A 67 -13.09 5.74 6.81
CA ILE A 67 -13.20 7.00 7.56
C ILE A 67 -12.26 7.01 8.77
N ASP A 68 -12.02 5.88 9.41
CA ASP A 68 -11.13 5.80 10.59
C ASP A 68 -9.70 6.18 10.20
N GLU A 69 -9.21 5.67 9.07
CA GLU A 69 -7.90 6.07 8.52
C GLU A 69 -7.84 7.57 8.19
N ALA A 70 -8.90 8.12 7.61
CA ALA A 70 -8.97 9.55 7.29
C ALA A 70 -9.00 10.42 8.55
N MET A 71 -9.77 10.01 9.57
CA MET A 71 -9.84 10.69 10.85
C MET A 71 -8.51 10.65 11.60
N GLU A 72 -7.81 9.52 11.58
CA GLU A 72 -6.47 9.39 12.15
C GLU A 72 -5.51 10.42 11.54
N LEU A 73 -5.49 10.53 10.20
CA LEU A 73 -4.65 11.53 9.51
C LEU A 73 -5.04 12.96 9.92
N ARG A 74 -6.33 13.30 9.96
CA ARG A 74 -6.81 14.63 10.37
C ARG A 74 -6.43 14.96 11.80
N HIS A 75 -6.64 14.03 12.75
CA HIS A 75 -6.26 14.21 14.16
C HIS A 75 -4.75 14.37 14.37
N ASN A 76 -3.95 13.87 13.42
CA ASN A 76 -2.50 14.05 13.42
C ASN A 76 -2.01 15.25 12.57
N GLY A 77 -2.92 16.17 12.22
CA GLY A 77 -2.61 17.46 11.64
C GLY A 77 -2.41 17.48 10.12
N ILE A 78 -2.73 16.39 9.40
CA ILE A 78 -2.69 16.37 7.93
C ILE A 78 -3.80 17.26 7.38
N ALA A 79 -3.46 18.33 6.67
CA ALA A 79 -4.41 19.32 6.14
C ALA A 79 -4.77 19.10 4.66
N MET A 80 -3.91 18.44 3.89
CA MET A 80 -4.13 18.21 2.46
C MET A 80 -5.41 17.40 2.18
N PRO A 81 -6.00 17.50 0.96
CA PRO A 81 -7.20 16.75 0.58
C PRO A 81 -7.04 15.24 0.76
N ILE A 82 -8.07 14.58 1.32
CA ILE A 82 -8.11 13.12 1.54
C ILE A 82 -9.34 12.55 0.83
N LEU A 83 -9.14 11.51 0.01
CA LEU A 83 -10.20 10.75 -0.66
C LEU A 83 -10.34 9.37 0.00
N ILE A 84 -11.54 9.05 0.49
CA ILE A 84 -11.89 7.69 0.88
C ILE A 84 -12.33 6.92 -0.36
N LEU A 85 -11.59 5.84 -0.69
CA LEU A 85 -11.86 4.98 -1.85
C LEU A 85 -12.91 3.90 -1.57
N GLY A 86 -13.16 3.61 -0.29
CA GLY A 86 -14.06 2.57 0.18
C GLY A 86 -15.43 3.10 0.63
N HIS A 87 -16.13 2.25 1.36
CA HIS A 87 -17.44 2.54 1.93
C HIS A 87 -17.32 3.33 3.23
N THR A 88 -18.22 4.31 3.40
CA THR A 88 -18.45 4.99 4.68
C THR A 88 -19.92 4.82 5.07
N PRO A 89 -20.26 4.46 6.33
CA PRO A 89 -21.62 4.46 6.82
C PRO A 89 -22.25 5.87 6.75
N ARG A 90 -23.54 5.95 6.41
CA ARG A 90 -24.26 7.24 6.28
C ARG A 90 -24.21 8.09 7.54
N GLU A 91 -24.19 7.44 8.71
CA GLU A 91 -24.11 8.08 10.03
C GLU A 91 -22.84 8.92 10.22
N GLN A 92 -21.82 8.66 9.39
CA GLN A 92 -20.54 9.34 9.42
C GLN A 92 -20.44 10.53 8.45
N VAL A 93 -21.49 10.81 7.66
CA VAL A 93 -21.48 11.92 6.67
C VAL A 93 -21.17 13.26 7.33
N LYS A 94 -21.69 13.52 8.53
CA LYS A 94 -21.34 14.72 9.28
C LYS A 94 -19.85 14.84 9.54
N ASN A 95 -19.18 13.74 9.94
CA ASN A 95 -17.74 13.74 10.17
C ASN A 95 -16.94 13.95 8.86
N LEU A 96 -17.42 13.41 7.73
CA LEU A 96 -16.81 13.68 6.42
C LEU A 96 -16.84 15.18 6.08
N ILE A 97 -17.97 15.83 6.33
CA ILE A 97 -18.16 17.27 6.06
C ILE A 97 -17.30 18.11 7.02
N ASP A 98 -17.40 17.86 8.32
CA ASP A 98 -16.69 18.64 9.36
C ASP A 98 -15.16 18.55 9.23
N LEU A 99 -14.65 17.39 8.79
CA LEU A 99 -13.23 17.12 8.62
C LEU A 99 -12.73 17.35 7.18
N HIS A 100 -13.58 17.86 6.30
CA HIS A 100 -13.25 18.11 4.88
C HIS A 100 -12.65 16.89 4.20
N ILE A 101 -13.31 15.73 4.32
CA ILE A 101 -12.91 14.46 3.71
C ILE A 101 -13.78 14.21 2.49
N THR A 102 -13.15 13.94 1.36
CA THR A 102 -13.83 13.58 0.10
C THR A 102 -14.19 12.09 0.10
N GLN A 103 -15.41 11.76 -0.34
CA GLN A 103 -15.95 10.40 -0.32
C GLN A 103 -16.17 9.85 -1.74
N ALA A 104 -15.81 8.59 -1.99
CA ALA A 104 -16.22 7.90 -3.22
C ALA A 104 -17.70 7.53 -3.17
N VAL A 105 -18.45 7.88 -4.22
CA VAL A 105 -19.84 7.43 -4.43
C VAL A 105 -19.84 6.29 -5.44
N THR A 106 -20.33 5.14 -5.02
CA THR A 106 -20.17 3.88 -5.74
C THR A 106 -21.44 3.32 -6.38
N CYS A 107 -22.61 3.85 -6.02
CA CYS A 107 -23.93 3.46 -6.56
C CYS A 107 -24.98 4.48 -6.18
N ALA A 108 -26.18 4.37 -6.80
CA ALA A 108 -27.31 5.27 -6.58
C ALA A 108 -27.76 5.31 -5.10
N VAL A 109 -27.84 4.15 -4.45
CA VAL A 109 -28.21 4.06 -3.02
C VAL A 109 -27.27 4.88 -2.15
N LYS A 110 -25.95 4.82 -2.41
CA LYS A 110 -24.97 5.63 -1.67
C LYS A 110 -25.08 7.12 -1.97
N ALA A 111 -25.39 7.49 -3.21
CA ALA A 111 -25.66 8.87 -3.54
C ALA A 111 -26.87 9.42 -2.77
N GLU A 112 -27.96 8.66 -2.70
CA GLU A 112 -29.16 9.02 -1.95
C GLU A 112 -28.91 9.14 -0.45
N GLU A 113 -28.24 8.14 0.15
CA GLU A 113 -27.90 8.14 1.58
C GLU A 113 -27.02 9.35 1.96
N TYR A 114 -25.96 9.59 1.18
CA TYR A 114 -25.04 10.69 1.46
C TYR A 114 -25.68 12.05 1.22
N SER A 115 -26.49 12.19 0.17
CA SER A 115 -27.26 13.40 -0.12
C SER A 115 -28.23 13.72 1.01
N ALA A 116 -29.03 12.75 1.44
CA ALA A 116 -30.02 12.95 2.52
C ALA A 116 -29.35 13.39 3.83
N GLU A 117 -28.26 12.74 4.22
CA GLU A 117 -27.54 13.11 5.45
C GLU A 117 -26.80 14.45 5.33
N ALA A 118 -26.22 14.77 4.15
CA ALA A 118 -25.59 16.07 3.92
C ALA A 118 -26.59 17.21 4.05
N VAL A 119 -27.79 17.09 3.43
CA VAL A 119 -28.89 18.05 3.54
C VAL A 119 -29.35 18.19 4.99
N LYS A 120 -29.55 17.07 5.69
CA LYS A 120 -29.94 17.04 7.11
C LYS A 120 -28.92 17.74 8.01
N CYS A 121 -27.62 17.60 7.71
CA CYS A 121 -26.54 18.28 8.42
C CYS A 121 -26.39 19.75 8.03
N GLY A 122 -27.09 20.22 7.00
CA GLY A 122 -26.96 21.59 6.45
C GLY A 122 -25.60 21.85 5.81
N GLY A 123 -24.92 20.81 5.31
CA GLY A 123 -23.58 20.90 4.73
C GLY A 123 -23.50 20.35 3.32
N THR A 124 -22.31 20.43 2.72
CA THR A 124 -22.02 19.87 1.40
C THR A 124 -20.88 18.87 1.51
N LEU A 125 -21.12 17.65 1.04
CA LEU A 125 -20.12 16.60 0.97
C LEU A 125 -19.45 16.60 -0.41
N LYS A 126 -18.14 16.79 -0.43
CA LYS A 126 -17.34 16.63 -1.65
C LYS A 126 -17.21 15.14 -2.00
N VAL A 127 -17.46 14.81 -3.27
CA VAL A 127 -17.47 13.40 -3.71
C VAL A 127 -16.74 13.18 -5.02
N HIS A 128 -16.16 11.98 -5.18
CA HIS A 128 -15.70 11.45 -6.45
C HIS A 128 -16.57 10.26 -6.86
N ILE A 129 -17.10 10.30 -8.06
CA ILE A 129 -17.98 9.25 -8.58
C ILE A 129 -17.14 8.07 -9.07
N LYS A 130 -17.42 6.89 -8.58
CA LYS A 130 -16.73 5.66 -8.98
C LYS A 130 -17.48 4.97 -10.11
N VAL A 131 -16.78 4.73 -11.23
CA VAL A 131 -17.26 3.93 -12.36
C VAL A 131 -16.62 2.54 -12.30
N ASP A 132 -17.42 1.49 -12.51
CA ASP A 132 -16.91 0.15 -12.75
C ASP A 132 -16.83 -0.11 -14.27
N THR A 133 -15.59 -0.23 -14.73
CA THR A 133 -15.26 -0.49 -16.14
C THR A 133 -14.74 -1.91 -16.38
N GLY A 134 -14.85 -2.79 -15.36
CA GLY A 134 -14.38 -4.17 -15.45
C GLY A 134 -13.54 -4.67 -14.28
N MET A 135 -13.37 -3.85 -13.21
CA MET A 135 -12.79 -4.35 -11.96
C MET A 135 -13.78 -5.21 -11.17
N SER A 136 -15.09 -5.02 -11.40
CA SER A 136 -16.20 -5.80 -10.83
C SER A 136 -16.21 -5.84 -9.30
N ARG A 137 -15.92 -4.70 -8.68
CA ARG A 137 -15.85 -4.58 -7.22
C ARG A 137 -16.74 -3.48 -6.65
N LEU A 138 -16.60 -2.26 -7.12
CA LEU A 138 -17.34 -1.07 -6.71
C LEU A 138 -17.48 -0.13 -7.88
N GLY A 139 -18.61 0.59 -7.98
CA GLY A 139 -18.83 1.63 -8.98
C GLY A 139 -20.12 1.42 -9.77
N TYR A 140 -20.54 2.48 -10.45
CA TYR A 140 -21.66 2.41 -11.39
C TYR A 140 -21.27 1.54 -12.57
N LEU A 141 -22.06 0.49 -12.83
CA LEU A 141 -21.86 -0.39 -13.98
C LEU A 141 -22.22 0.37 -15.26
N CYS A 142 -21.25 0.46 -16.16
CA CYS A 142 -21.40 1.15 -17.45
C CYS A 142 -21.02 0.28 -18.66
N GLY A 143 -20.80 -1.04 -18.46
CA GLY A 143 -20.47 -1.96 -19.54
C GLY A 143 -21.68 -2.45 -20.32
N GLY A 144 -21.57 -2.65 -21.65
CA GLY A 144 -22.61 -3.24 -22.49
C GLY A 144 -23.96 -2.54 -22.36
N GLU A 145 -25.01 -3.31 -22.10
CA GLU A 145 -26.39 -2.83 -21.95
C GLU A 145 -26.61 -1.90 -20.76
N MET A 146 -25.69 -1.91 -19.78
CA MET A 146 -25.77 -1.06 -18.59
C MET A 146 -25.26 0.38 -18.82
N PHE A 147 -24.77 0.71 -20.02
CA PHE A 147 -24.12 2.00 -20.27
C PHE A 147 -25.04 3.20 -19.95
N ASP A 148 -26.23 3.24 -20.55
CA ASP A 148 -27.16 4.36 -20.35
C ASP A 148 -27.68 4.43 -18.92
N THR A 149 -28.04 3.30 -18.31
CA THR A 149 -28.47 3.23 -16.90
C THR A 149 -27.35 3.72 -15.96
N GLY A 150 -26.12 3.31 -16.22
CA GLY A 150 -24.96 3.76 -15.44
C GLY A 150 -24.73 5.26 -15.56
N VAL A 151 -24.78 5.81 -16.77
CA VAL A 151 -24.64 7.25 -17.04
C VAL A 151 -25.76 8.05 -16.37
N GLU A 152 -27.01 7.57 -16.42
CA GLU A 152 -28.16 8.21 -15.73
C GLU A 152 -27.96 8.24 -14.21
N GLY A 153 -27.55 7.12 -13.63
CA GLY A 153 -27.26 7.02 -12.20
C GLY A 153 -26.12 7.96 -11.77
N ILE A 154 -25.08 8.10 -12.58
CA ILE A 154 -23.98 9.04 -12.34
C ILE A 154 -24.49 10.49 -12.41
N CYS A 155 -25.28 10.83 -13.43
CA CYS A 155 -25.87 12.18 -13.56
C CYS A 155 -26.78 12.52 -12.38
N TYR A 156 -27.56 11.53 -11.90
CA TYR A 156 -28.37 11.69 -10.68
C TYR A 156 -27.48 12.02 -9.48
N ALA A 157 -26.41 11.25 -9.24
CA ALA A 157 -25.49 11.46 -8.12
C ALA A 157 -24.80 12.83 -8.19
N CYS A 158 -24.45 13.28 -9.41
CA CYS A 158 -23.82 14.59 -9.64
C CYS A 158 -24.74 15.79 -9.37
N ASN A 159 -26.05 15.59 -9.40
CA ASN A 159 -27.07 16.62 -9.18
C ASN A 159 -27.77 16.46 -7.82
N ALA A 160 -27.42 15.44 -7.03
CA ALA A 160 -28.04 15.16 -5.74
C ALA A 160 -27.76 16.31 -4.75
N PRO A 161 -28.80 16.84 -4.07
CA PRO A 161 -28.65 17.94 -3.11
C PRO A 161 -27.63 17.62 -2.02
N GLY A 162 -26.78 18.59 -1.65
CA GLY A 162 -25.76 18.39 -0.62
C GLY A 162 -24.55 17.58 -1.05
N LEU A 163 -24.46 17.17 -2.33
CA LEU A 163 -23.25 16.57 -2.90
C LEU A 163 -22.56 17.54 -3.88
N GLU A 164 -21.24 17.63 -3.77
CA GLU A 164 -20.37 18.33 -4.71
C GLU A 164 -19.51 17.30 -5.46
N ALA A 165 -19.94 16.94 -6.69
CA ALA A 165 -19.21 16.00 -7.53
C ALA A 165 -17.98 16.67 -8.15
N GLU A 166 -16.86 16.66 -7.43
CA GLU A 166 -15.57 17.21 -7.86
C GLU A 166 -14.89 16.32 -8.90
N GLY A 167 -14.96 15.00 -8.70
CA GLY A 167 -14.22 14.07 -9.56
C GLY A 167 -14.99 12.83 -9.98
N ILE A 168 -14.40 12.15 -10.98
CA ILE A 168 -14.86 10.84 -11.47
C ILE A 168 -13.67 9.92 -11.67
N PHE A 169 -13.80 8.62 -11.31
CA PHE A 169 -12.71 7.69 -11.43
C PHE A 169 -13.11 6.24 -11.67
N THR A 170 -12.17 5.49 -12.25
CA THR A 170 -12.23 4.03 -12.33
C THR A 170 -10.96 3.40 -11.75
N HIS A 171 -10.87 2.08 -11.80
CA HIS A 171 -9.67 1.33 -11.35
C HIS A 171 -9.39 0.18 -12.32
N PHE A 172 -8.17 0.10 -12.80
CA PHE A 172 -7.74 -0.96 -13.70
C PHE A 172 -7.50 -2.27 -12.94
N ALA A 173 -7.91 -3.38 -13.56
CA ALA A 173 -7.84 -4.69 -12.94
C ALA A 173 -6.45 -5.34 -13.11
N VAL A 174 -5.80 -5.13 -14.27
CA VAL A 174 -4.61 -5.88 -14.72
C VAL A 174 -3.54 -4.97 -15.34
N ALA A 175 -3.48 -3.69 -14.94
CA ALA A 175 -2.51 -2.75 -15.50
C ALA A 175 -1.05 -3.03 -15.11
N ASP A 176 -0.81 -3.90 -14.15
CA ASP A 176 0.50 -4.36 -13.69
C ASP A 176 0.95 -5.69 -14.32
N GLU A 177 0.08 -6.33 -15.10
CA GLU A 177 0.40 -7.55 -15.83
C GLU A 177 1.03 -7.22 -17.21
N PRO A 178 2.13 -7.88 -17.60
CA PRO A 178 2.90 -7.50 -18.79
C PRO A 178 2.40 -8.09 -20.11
N ASP A 179 1.44 -9.02 -20.08
CA ASP A 179 0.97 -9.73 -21.26
C ASP A 179 0.02 -8.91 -22.15
N ALA A 180 -0.14 -9.33 -23.41
CA ALA A 180 -0.90 -8.62 -24.42
C ALA A 180 -2.41 -8.56 -24.11
N ASP A 181 -2.98 -9.62 -23.52
CA ASP A 181 -4.41 -9.69 -23.21
C ASP A 181 -4.74 -8.74 -22.05
N SER A 182 -3.91 -8.69 -21.04
CA SER A 182 -4.00 -7.73 -19.91
C SER A 182 -3.86 -6.29 -20.39
N ARG A 183 -2.96 -6.04 -21.36
CA ARG A 183 -2.84 -4.73 -22.00
C ARG A 183 -4.12 -4.34 -22.74
N ALA A 184 -4.64 -5.23 -23.56
CA ALA A 184 -5.88 -4.99 -24.31
C ALA A 184 -7.06 -4.73 -23.37
N TYR A 185 -7.17 -5.50 -22.28
CA TYR A 185 -8.22 -5.32 -21.26
C TYR A 185 -8.10 -3.96 -20.56
N THR A 186 -6.91 -3.55 -20.16
CA THR A 186 -6.66 -2.24 -19.53
C THR A 186 -7.06 -1.08 -20.44
N LEU A 187 -6.71 -1.16 -21.73
CA LEU A 187 -7.09 -0.14 -22.72
C LEU A 187 -8.59 -0.13 -22.98
N ALA A 188 -9.25 -1.28 -23.01
CA ALA A 188 -10.70 -1.36 -23.12
C ALA A 188 -11.41 -0.74 -21.90
N GLN A 189 -10.91 -0.97 -20.68
CA GLN A 189 -11.40 -0.30 -19.47
C GLN A 189 -11.25 1.23 -19.59
N PHE A 190 -10.11 1.70 -20.11
CA PHE A 190 -9.85 3.12 -20.30
C PHE A 190 -10.77 3.75 -21.34
N ASP A 191 -10.98 3.09 -22.49
CA ASP A 191 -11.87 3.57 -23.53
C ASP A 191 -13.32 3.67 -23.02
N LEU A 192 -13.80 2.63 -22.34
CA LEU A 192 -15.13 2.68 -21.70
C LEU A 192 -15.21 3.84 -20.70
N PHE A 193 -14.20 4.07 -19.89
CA PHE A 193 -14.18 5.15 -18.92
C PHE A 193 -14.27 6.52 -19.60
N ARG A 194 -13.53 6.75 -20.68
CA ARG A 194 -13.62 7.98 -21.48
C ARG A 194 -15.01 8.21 -22.04
N ARG A 195 -15.61 7.18 -22.65
CA ARG A 195 -16.99 7.25 -23.18
C ARG A 195 -18.00 7.61 -22.09
N VAL A 196 -17.85 7.06 -20.89
CA VAL A 196 -18.71 7.42 -19.74
C VAL A 196 -18.52 8.87 -19.35
N ILE A 197 -17.27 9.36 -19.25
CA ILE A 197 -16.98 10.76 -18.94
C ILE A 197 -17.67 11.66 -19.97
N ASP A 198 -17.44 11.41 -21.26
CA ASP A 198 -17.98 12.24 -22.35
C ASP A 198 -19.52 12.28 -22.30
N ALA A 199 -20.19 11.13 -22.11
CA ALA A 199 -21.64 11.05 -22.02
C ALA A 199 -22.19 11.79 -20.78
N VAL A 200 -21.54 11.64 -19.62
CA VAL A 200 -21.97 12.31 -18.38
C VAL A 200 -21.75 13.82 -18.48
N GLU A 201 -20.56 14.28 -18.90
CA GLU A 201 -20.23 15.71 -19.04
C GLU A 201 -21.17 16.39 -20.06
N GLN A 202 -21.50 15.73 -21.16
CA GLN A 202 -22.47 16.20 -22.13
C GLN A 202 -23.88 16.37 -21.53
N ARG A 203 -24.36 15.35 -20.76
CA ARG A 203 -25.70 15.42 -20.12
C ARG A 203 -25.76 16.46 -19.01
N LEU A 204 -24.66 16.65 -18.27
CA LEU A 204 -24.58 17.65 -17.18
C LEU A 204 -24.33 19.07 -17.69
N GLY A 205 -23.84 19.25 -18.91
CA GLY A 205 -23.40 20.54 -19.42
C GLY A 205 -22.17 21.13 -18.69
N ARG A 206 -21.45 20.32 -17.94
CA ARG A 206 -20.24 20.73 -17.19
C ARG A 206 -19.22 19.61 -17.13
N ARG A 207 -17.95 19.96 -16.94
CA ARG A 207 -16.82 19.02 -16.80
C ARG A 207 -16.54 18.70 -15.34
N PHE A 208 -16.02 17.52 -15.09
CA PHE A 208 -15.42 17.20 -13.80
C PHE A 208 -14.09 17.97 -13.62
N ALA A 209 -13.86 18.45 -12.41
CA ALA A 209 -12.59 19.09 -12.07
C ALA A 209 -11.42 18.09 -12.05
N ILE A 210 -11.69 16.82 -11.69
CA ILE A 210 -10.67 15.77 -11.57
C ILE A 210 -11.18 14.45 -12.15
N ARG A 211 -10.55 13.99 -13.24
CA ARG A 211 -10.80 12.68 -13.84
C ARG A 211 -9.57 11.82 -13.61
N HIS A 212 -9.73 10.60 -13.09
CA HIS A 212 -8.56 9.78 -12.74
C HIS A 212 -8.82 8.27 -12.84
N CYS A 213 -7.85 7.52 -13.39
CA CYS A 213 -7.92 6.06 -13.51
C CYS A 213 -6.58 5.36 -13.22
N ALA A 214 -5.44 6.00 -13.47
CA ALA A 214 -4.14 5.39 -13.36
C ALA A 214 -3.79 4.99 -11.91
N ASN A 215 -3.69 3.69 -11.65
CA ASN A 215 -3.11 3.09 -10.44
C ASN A 215 -1.58 2.92 -10.62
N SER A 216 -0.90 2.26 -9.71
CA SER A 216 0.56 2.04 -9.79
C SER A 216 1.00 1.39 -11.11
N GLY A 217 0.32 0.33 -11.56
CA GLY A 217 0.63 -0.33 -12.83
C GLY A 217 0.49 0.62 -14.02
N ALA A 218 -0.61 1.37 -14.06
CA ALA A 218 -0.86 2.33 -15.13
C ALA A 218 0.10 3.53 -15.09
N VAL A 219 0.53 3.98 -13.91
CA VAL A 219 1.57 5.01 -13.79
C VAL A 219 2.88 4.54 -14.42
N ALA A 220 3.23 3.27 -14.29
CA ALA A 220 4.45 2.73 -14.84
C ALA A 220 4.39 2.47 -16.36
N ALA A 221 3.23 2.10 -16.92
CA ALA A 221 3.16 1.49 -18.25
C ALA A 221 2.18 2.17 -19.24
N TYR A 222 1.28 3.06 -18.78
CA TYR A 222 0.19 3.62 -19.60
C TYR A 222 0.07 5.15 -19.45
N PRO A 223 1.03 5.96 -19.93
CA PRO A 223 1.00 7.42 -19.77
C PRO A 223 -0.25 8.07 -20.38
N GLU A 224 -0.87 7.46 -21.39
CA GLU A 224 -2.12 7.88 -22.00
C GLU A 224 -3.31 7.91 -21.03
N THR A 225 -3.21 7.22 -19.87
CA THR A 225 -4.28 7.07 -18.88
C THR A 225 -4.19 8.05 -17.72
N TYR A 226 -3.20 8.93 -17.66
CA TYR A 226 -2.97 9.79 -16.48
C TYR A 226 -4.13 10.76 -16.21
N LEU A 227 -4.74 11.32 -17.27
CA LEU A 227 -5.81 12.30 -17.17
C LEU A 227 -5.41 13.47 -16.25
N ASP A 228 -6.29 13.84 -15.30
CA ASP A 228 -6.04 14.98 -14.42
C ASP A 228 -5.27 14.60 -13.15
N MET A 229 -5.28 13.30 -12.76
CA MET A 229 -4.63 12.82 -11.53
C MET A 229 -4.24 11.35 -11.59
N VAL A 230 -3.07 11.02 -11.07
CA VAL A 230 -2.59 9.62 -10.89
C VAL A 230 -2.66 9.21 -9.43
N ARG A 231 -2.71 7.88 -9.18
CA ARG A 231 -2.84 7.30 -7.84
C ARG A 231 -1.78 6.22 -7.57
N PRO A 232 -0.50 6.58 -7.49
CA PRO A 232 0.52 5.62 -7.11
C PRO A 232 0.34 5.18 -5.65
N GLY A 233 0.35 3.87 -5.45
CA GLY A 233 0.37 3.21 -4.16
C GLY A 233 1.70 2.48 -4.00
N ILE A 234 1.75 1.19 -4.32
CA ILE A 234 2.93 0.34 -4.09
C ILE A 234 4.20 0.85 -4.79
N LEU A 235 4.09 1.54 -5.92
CA LEU A 235 5.23 2.18 -6.58
C LEU A 235 5.91 3.20 -5.65
N LEU A 236 5.12 3.98 -4.92
CA LEU A 236 5.64 4.99 -4.00
C LEU A 236 6.54 4.37 -2.92
N TYR A 237 6.26 3.12 -2.54
CA TYR A 237 7.02 2.38 -1.53
C TYR A 237 8.19 1.56 -2.10
N GLY A 238 8.38 1.54 -3.42
CA GLY A 238 9.54 0.91 -4.06
C GLY A 238 9.55 -0.63 -4.04
N CYS A 239 8.38 -1.27 -3.90
CA CYS A 239 8.26 -2.69 -3.56
C CYS A 239 7.99 -3.64 -4.74
N THR A 240 8.12 -3.21 -6.00
CA THR A 240 7.80 -4.03 -7.18
C THR A 240 8.89 -4.02 -8.23
N GLY A 241 8.84 -4.99 -9.15
CA GLY A 241 9.74 -5.00 -10.33
C GLY A 241 9.62 -3.73 -11.17
N ALA A 242 8.40 -3.21 -11.37
CA ALA A 242 8.17 -1.94 -12.06
C ALA A 242 8.80 -0.75 -11.31
N ALA A 243 8.76 -0.76 -9.97
CA ALA A 243 9.44 0.26 -9.16
C ALA A 243 10.95 0.25 -9.43
N LYS A 244 11.59 -0.93 -9.46
CA LYS A 244 13.00 -1.08 -9.79
C LYS A 244 13.34 -0.54 -11.18
N ALA A 245 12.52 -0.83 -12.18
CA ALA A 245 12.71 -0.36 -13.56
C ALA A 245 12.66 1.18 -13.67
N LEU A 246 11.88 1.83 -12.81
CA LEU A 246 11.79 3.29 -12.72
C LEU A 246 12.84 3.93 -11.79
N GLY A 247 13.79 3.15 -11.26
CA GLY A 247 14.81 3.65 -10.33
C GLY A 247 14.30 3.99 -8.94
N LEU A 248 13.12 3.48 -8.58
CA LEU A 248 12.56 3.64 -7.23
C LEU A 248 13.23 2.66 -6.26
N VAL A 249 13.32 3.05 -5.01
CA VAL A 249 14.03 2.28 -3.98
C VAL A 249 13.06 1.85 -2.86
N PRO A 250 13.30 0.68 -2.22
CA PRO A 250 12.49 0.25 -1.09
C PRO A 250 12.52 1.28 0.05
N VAL A 251 11.34 1.64 0.54
CA VAL A 251 11.16 2.56 1.68
C VAL A 251 11.27 1.82 3.00
N MET A 252 10.77 0.57 3.08
CA MET A 252 10.87 -0.26 4.29
C MET A 252 12.05 -1.21 4.20
N THR A 253 12.80 -1.29 5.31
CA THR A 253 13.76 -2.37 5.58
C THR A 253 13.38 -3.03 6.89
N LEU A 254 12.94 -4.28 6.84
CA LEU A 254 12.57 -5.06 8.01
C LEU A 254 13.78 -5.79 8.56
N LYS A 255 14.13 -5.51 9.80
CA LYS A 255 15.33 -6.02 10.48
C LYS A 255 15.00 -6.74 11.77
N THR A 256 15.90 -7.65 12.13
CA THR A 256 15.93 -8.32 13.43
C THR A 256 17.38 -8.53 13.87
N THR A 257 17.60 -9.15 15.04
CA THR A 257 18.93 -9.53 15.50
C THR A 257 19.01 -11.02 15.79
N ILE A 258 20.20 -11.57 15.81
CA ILE A 258 20.44 -12.95 16.23
C ILE A 258 20.41 -13.01 17.76
N SER A 259 19.45 -13.72 18.31
CA SER A 259 19.27 -13.85 19.77
C SER A 259 20.12 -14.97 20.39
N THR A 260 20.38 -16.02 19.63
CA THR A 260 21.11 -17.22 20.12
C THR A 260 21.77 -17.92 18.93
N ILE A 261 22.95 -18.48 19.14
CA ILE A 261 23.62 -19.38 18.20
C ILE A 261 23.91 -20.70 18.89
N LYS A 262 23.60 -21.83 18.22
CA LYS A 262 23.89 -23.16 18.67
C LYS A 262 24.50 -24.01 17.56
N THR A 263 25.40 -24.93 17.89
CA THR A 263 25.94 -25.89 16.95
C THR A 263 25.34 -27.26 17.23
N TYR A 264 24.78 -27.86 16.19
CA TYR A 264 24.15 -29.17 16.24
C TYR A 264 24.99 -30.22 15.48
N ALA A 265 25.04 -31.42 15.99
CA ALA A 265 25.62 -32.58 15.30
C ALA A 265 24.75 -32.96 14.07
N PRO A 266 25.27 -33.77 13.13
CA PRO A 266 24.44 -34.36 12.08
C PRO A 266 23.28 -35.17 12.66
N GLY A 267 22.13 -35.15 11.95
CA GLY A 267 20.93 -35.93 12.31
C GLY A 267 20.02 -35.30 13.35
N VAL A 268 20.24 -34.03 13.73
CA VAL A 268 19.36 -33.31 14.67
C VAL A 268 18.24 -32.61 13.93
N ASP A 269 17.01 -32.83 14.38
CA ASP A 269 15.81 -32.20 13.81
C ASP A 269 15.61 -30.77 14.33
N ILE A 270 15.24 -29.84 13.43
CA ILE A 270 15.07 -28.43 13.74
C ILE A 270 13.58 -28.04 13.62
N SER A 271 13.04 -27.47 14.70
CA SER A 271 11.70 -26.87 14.77
C SER A 271 10.54 -27.88 14.69
N TYR A 272 9.33 -27.32 14.67
CA TYR A 272 8.06 -28.06 14.61
C TYR A 272 7.95 -28.96 13.38
N GLY A 273 7.48 -30.18 13.60
CA GLY A 273 7.22 -31.13 12.52
C GLY A 273 8.48 -31.65 11.85
N ARG A 274 9.67 -31.40 12.42
CA ARG A 274 10.96 -31.97 12.00
C ARG A 274 11.19 -31.75 10.48
N LEU A 275 10.86 -30.55 9.96
CA LEU A 275 10.92 -30.23 8.52
C LEU A 275 12.36 -30.24 7.98
N PHE A 276 13.34 -29.89 8.82
CA PHE A 276 14.76 -29.86 8.49
C PHE A 276 15.54 -30.70 9.49
N THR A 277 16.35 -31.62 8.98
CA THR A 277 17.32 -32.42 9.78
C THR A 277 18.73 -31.99 9.38
N THR A 278 19.60 -31.71 10.31
CA THR A 278 20.97 -31.29 10.06
C THR A 278 21.75 -32.36 9.29
N PRO A 279 22.25 -32.10 8.07
CA PRO A 279 22.98 -33.09 7.27
C PRO A 279 24.45 -33.21 7.69
N ARG A 280 24.96 -32.26 8.44
CA ARG A 280 26.34 -32.15 8.94
C ARG A 280 26.34 -31.35 10.24
N THR A 281 27.50 -31.18 10.86
CA THR A 281 27.65 -30.21 11.94
C THR A 281 27.17 -28.86 11.45
N THR A 282 26.10 -28.34 12.04
CA THR A 282 25.35 -27.17 11.55
C THR A 282 25.26 -26.11 12.62
N ARG A 283 25.66 -24.88 12.29
CA ARG A 283 25.60 -23.73 13.16
C ARG A 283 24.31 -22.96 12.90
N MET A 284 23.39 -22.97 13.85
CA MET A 284 22.05 -22.37 13.73
C MET A 284 21.92 -21.10 14.56
N GLY A 285 21.48 -20.02 13.92
CA GLY A 285 21.05 -18.80 14.58
C GLY A 285 19.54 -18.80 14.82
N VAL A 286 19.10 -18.28 15.98
CA VAL A 286 17.69 -18.00 16.27
C VAL A 286 17.46 -16.51 16.14
N VAL A 287 16.46 -16.11 15.35
CA VAL A 287 16.03 -14.73 15.20
C VAL A 287 14.61 -14.56 15.76
N PRO A 288 14.34 -13.49 16.55
CA PRO A 288 13.06 -13.27 17.21
C PRO A 288 12.05 -12.60 16.25
N TYR A 289 11.77 -13.27 15.14
CA TYR A 289 10.78 -12.91 14.14
C TYR A 289 10.02 -14.15 13.68
N GLY A 290 8.71 -14.13 13.86
CA GLY A 290 7.84 -15.25 13.54
C GLY A 290 6.53 -14.83 12.90
N TYR A 291 5.57 -15.77 12.78
CA TYR A 291 4.33 -15.46 12.04
C TYR A 291 3.42 -14.46 12.79
N ALA A 292 3.54 -14.29 14.09
CA ALA A 292 2.82 -13.25 14.83
C ALA A 292 3.41 -11.83 14.59
N ASP A 293 4.62 -11.75 14.05
CA ASP A 293 5.24 -10.50 13.63
C ASP A 293 4.98 -10.18 12.14
N GLY A 294 4.41 -11.14 11.38
CA GLY A 294 4.10 -11.01 9.95
C GLY A 294 4.92 -11.91 9.02
N PHE A 295 5.70 -12.86 9.56
CA PHE A 295 6.50 -13.78 8.74
C PHE A 295 5.69 -15.01 8.34
N PHE A 296 5.27 -15.08 7.09
CA PHE A 296 4.37 -16.12 6.60
C PHE A 296 4.94 -17.52 6.77
N ARG A 297 4.18 -18.40 7.43
CA ARG A 297 4.60 -19.77 7.73
C ARG A 297 4.84 -20.63 6.49
N VAL A 298 4.25 -20.28 5.34
CA VAL A 298 4.49 -20.94 4.05
C VAL A 298 5.93 -20.77 3.54
N LEU A 299 6.65 -19.76 4.04
CA LEU A 299 8.06 -19.51 3.72
C LEU A 299 9.02 -20.45 4.46
N SER A 300 8.53 -21.32 5.35
CA SER A 300 9.36 -22.25 6.12
C SER A 300 10.25 -23.11 5.22
N ASP A 301 11.56 -23.04 5.45
CA ASP A 301 12.61 -23.75 4.71
C ASP A 301 12.74 -23.37 3.21
N ARG A 302 12.22 -22.20 2.82
CA ARG A 302 12.13 -21.78 1.43
C ARG A 302 12.81 -20.44 1.11
N CYS A 303 13.21 -19.68 2.11
CA CYS A 303 13.78 -18.34 1.95
C CYS A 303 15.10 -18.19 2.71
N ALA A 304 15.77 -17.06 2.52
CA ALA A 304 16.96 -16.68 3.26
C ALA A 304 16.81 -15.25 3.79
N MET A 305 17.51 -14.96 4.88
CA MET A 305 17.65 -13.62 5.45
C MET A 305 19.08 -13.12 5.19
N MET A 306 19.28 -11.81 5.11
CA MET A 306 20.59 -11.24 4.80
C MET A 306 21.33 -10.81 6.06
N THR A 307 22.46 -11.45 6.33
CA THR A 307 23.44 -11.02 7.35
C THR A 307 24.50 -10.11 6.72
N ALA A 308 25.39 -9.53 7.53
CA ALA A 308 26.52 -8.76 7.02
C ALA A 308 27.39 -9.59 6.06
N ASP A 309 27.60 -10.89 6.39
CA ASP A 309 28.48 -11.81 5.65
C ASP A 309 27.80 -12.49 4.44
N GLY A 310 26.47 -12.34 4.30
CA GLY A 310 25.73 -12.94 3.18
C GLY A 310 24.38 -13.52 3.56
N PRO A 311 23.74 -14.28 2.63
CA PRO A 311 22.44 -14.88 2.85
C PRO A 311 22.52 -16.09 3.81
N ALA A 312 21.69 -16.08 4.84
CA ALA A 312 21.50 -17.16 5.80
C ALA A 312 20.15 -17.86 5.51
N PRO A 313 20.15 -19.11 5.00
CA PRO A 313 18.92 -19.85 4.72
C PRO A 313 18.07 -20.03 5.99
N GLN A 314 16.76 -19.75 5.91
CA GLN A 314 15.82 -20.08 6.96
C GLN A 314 15.58 -21.59 6.96
N ARG A 315 15.69 -22.25 8.13
CA ARG A 315 15.60 -23.69 8.27
C ARG A 315 14.52 -24.10 9.26
N GLY A 316 13.81 -25.16 8.88
CA GLY A 316 12.70 -25.70 9.66
C GLY A 316 11.48 -24.79 9.66
N ARG A 317 10.46 -25.13 10.46
CA ARG A 317 9.22 -24.35 10.48
C ARG A 317 9.39 -23.01 11.19
N ILE A 318 8.81 -21.97 10.62
CA ILE A 318 8.64 -20.66 11.26
C ILE A 318 7.65 -20.83 12.43
N CYS A 319 8.08 -20.38 13.62
CA CYS A 319 7.29 -20.40 14.84
C CYS A 319 6.47 -19.10 15.01
N MET A 320 5.71 -19.00 16.09
CA MET A 320 4.92 -17.79 16.38
C MET A 320 5.80 -16.56 16.55
N ASP A 321 6.88 -16.66 17.31
CA ASP A 321 7.67 -15.53 17.76
C ASP A 321 9.13 -15.56 17.29
N MET A 322 9.55 -16.61 16.58
CA MET A 322 10.94 -16.81 16.15
C MET A 322 11.06 -17.77 14.97
N CYS A 323 12.20 -17.75 14.32
CA CYS A 323 12.61 -18.77 13.36
C CYS A 323 14.12 -18.99 13.43
N MET A 324 14.60 -19.98 12.70
CA MET A 324 16.01 -20.39 12.68
C MET A 324 16.61 -20.13 11.32
N ILE A 325 17.88 -19.72 11.30
CA ILE A 325 18.68 -19.49 10.10
C ILE A 325 19.98 -20.28 10.18
N ASP A 326 20.44 -20.80 9.04
CA ASP A 326 21.67 -21.56 8.93
C ASP A 326 22.86 -20.61 8.76
N LEU A 327 23.77 -20.63 9.73
CA LEU A 327 24.98 -19.81 9.78
C LEU A 327 26.25 -20.63 9.55
N THR A 328 26.14 -21.87 9.07
CA THR A 328 27.27 -22.81 8.96
C THR A 328 28.37 -22.23 8.05
N GLU A 329 27.99 -21.59 6.94
CA GLU A 329 28.93 -20.97 6.00
C GLU A 329 29.24 -19.49 6.33
N LEU A 330 28.74 -18.99 7.46
CA LEU A 330 28.87 -17.59 7.87
C LEU A 330 29.53 -17.50 9.26
N PRO A 331 30.81 -17.90 9.39
CA PRO A 331 31.47 -18.05 10.71
C PRO A 331 31.67 -16.71 11.44
N GLY A 332 31.72 -15.59 10.71
CA GLY A 332 31.88 -14.25 11.27
C GLY A 332 30.64 -13.71 12.02
N VAL A 333 29.46 -14.25 11.70
CA VAL A 333 28.20 -13.80 12.27
C VAL A 333 28.09 -14.16 13.76
N GLN A 334 27.66 -13.23 14.61
CA GLN A 334 27.61 -13.38 16.07
C GLN A 334 26.20 -13.08 16.63
N VAL A 335 25.98 -13.46 17.89
CA VAL A 335 24.79 -13.05 18.65
C VAL A 335 24.77 -11.52 18.77
N GLY A 336 23.61 -10.92 18.49
CA GLY A 336 23.42 -9.48 18.48
C GLY A 336 23.59 -8.83 17.10
N ASP A 337 24.14 -9.54 16.12
CA ASP A 337 24.26 -9.03 14.75
C ASP A 337 22.89 -8.80 14.10
N GLU A 338 22.81 -7.75 13.30
CA GLU A 338 21.62 -7.42 12.54
C GLU A 338 21.40 -8.37 11.36
N VAL A 339 20.14 -8.68 11.12
CA VAL A 339 19.67 -9.51 10.00
C VAL A 339 18.57 -8.78 9.29
N GLU A 340 18.71 -8.55 7.99
CA GLU A 340 17.66 -8.01 7.13
C GLU A 340 16.75 -9.17 6.65
N ILE A 341 15.45 -9.04 6.91
CA ILE A 341 14.43 -10.01 6.49
C ILE A 341 14.01 -9.70 5.07
N PHE A 342 13.66 -8.43 4.82
CA PHE A 342 13.50 -7.85 3.49
C PHE A 342 13.78 -6.35 3.51
N GLY A 343 14.12 -5.79 2.36
CA GLY A 343 14.44 -4.38 2.20
C GLY A 343 15.30 -4.11 0.96
N ARG A 344 16.48 -3.57 1.19
CA ARG A 344 17.39 -3.19 0.10
C ARG A 344 18.22 -4.34 -0.45
N ARG A 345 18.59 -5.29 0.39
CA ARG A 345 19.45 -6.44 0.05
C ARG A 345 18.64 -7.70 -0.24
N ALA A 346 17.53 -7.90 0.46
CA ALA A 346 16.56 -8.96 0.24
C ALA A 346 15.24 -8.34 -0.22
N ARG A 347 14.88 -8.50 -1.47
CA ARG A 347 13.69 -7.84 -2.01
C ARG A 347 12.41 -8.49 -1.52
N VAL A 348 11.42 -7.66 -1.15
CA VAL A 348 10.12 -8.14 -0.69
C VAL A 348 9.31 -8.83 -1.81
N ASP A 349 9.51 -8.43 -3.07
CA ASP A 349 8.88 -9.06 -4.23
C ASP A 349 9.37 -10.51 -4.44
N ASP A 350 10.67 -10.79 -4.25
CA ASP A 350 11.20 -12.16 -4.28
C ASP A 350 10.57 -13.02 -3.17
N LEU A 351 10.47 -12.46 -1.97
CA LEU A 351 9.86 -13.14 -0.83
C LEU A 351 8.37 -13.41 -1.06
N ALA A 352 7.65 -12.45 -1.65
CA ALA A 352 6.24 -12.59 -2.01
C ALA A 352 6.03 -13.69 -3.06
N ALA A 353 6.88 -13.77 -4.08
CA ALA A 353 6.83 -14.83 -5.08
C ALA A 353 7.02 -16.23 -4.44
N LEU A 354 7.97 -16.38 -3.49
CA LEU A 354 8.15 -17.62 -2.72
C LEU A 354 6.93 -17.99 -1.86
N ALA A 355 6.21 -16.98 -1.37
CA ALA A 355 5.00 -17.17 -0.58
C ALA A 355 3.75 -17.43 -1.44
N GLY A 356 3.82 -17.23 -2.76
CA GLY A 356 2.68 -17.33 -3.67
C GLY A 356 1.71 -16.16 -3.54
N THR A 357 2.22 -14.97 -3.25
CA THR A 357 1.43 -13.74 -3.05
C THR A 357 2.14 -12.51 -3.66
N ILE A 358 1.70 -11.32 -3.28
CA ILE A 358 2.18 -10.02 -3.77
C ILE A 358 2.88 -9.21 -2.66
N PRO A 359 3.80 -8.30 -2.99
CA PRO A 359 4.52 -7.46 -2.01
C PRO A 359 3.61 -6.71 -1.04
N TYR A 360 2.44 -6.26 -1.50
CA TYR A 360 1.43 -5.56 -0.69
C TYR A 360 1.05 -6.34 0.57
N GLU A 361 0.81 -7.65 0.42
CA GLU A 361 0.38 -8.48 1.54
C GLU A 361 1.48 -8.62 2.58
N LEU A 362 2.73 -8.81 2.15
CA LEU A 362 3.86 -8.93 3.06
C LEU A 362 4.13 -7.63 3.84
N THR A 363 4.10 -6.47 3.17
CA THR A 363 4.35 -5.19 3.85
C THR A 363 3.21 -4.83 4.80
N CYS A 364 1.94 -5.05 4.40
CA CYS A 364 0.78 -4.85 5.26
C CYS A 364 0.72 -5.84 6.44
N ALA A 365 1.30 -7.03 6.29
CA ALA A 365 1.33 -8.05 7.35
C ALA A 365 2.34 -7.76 8.46
N VAL A 366 3.28 -6.81 8.27
CA VAL A 366 4.19 -6.40 9.35
C VAL A 366 3.38 -5.90 10.53
N SER A 367 3.35 -6.69 11.60
CA SER A 367 2.38 -6.54 12.67
C SER A 367 2.64 -5.30 13.54
N LYS A 368 1.63 -4.93 14.35
CA LYS A 368 1.73 -3.85 15.34
C LYS A 368 2.77 -4.10 16.44
N ARG A 369 3.25 -5.34 16.58
CA ARG A 369 4.33 -5.70 17.50
C ARG A 369 5.70 -5.22 17.02
N VAL A 370 5.84 -4.94 15.74
CA VAL A 370 7.09 -4.49 15.10
C VAL A 370 7.11 -2.97 15.09
N PRO A 371 7.99 -2.32 15.84
CA PRO A 371 8.11 -0.87 15.85
C PRO A 371 8.49 -0.33 14.47
N ARG A 372 7.93 0.83 14.10
CA ARG A 372 8.40 1.61 12.94
C ARG A 372 9.44 2.60 13.42
N VAL A 373 10.58 2.63 12.75
CA VAL A 373 11.71 3.53 13.02
C VAL A 373 11.91 4.40 11.79
N TYR A 374 11.54 5.66 11.88
CA TYR A 374 11.60 6.59 10.75
C TYR A 374 12.99 7.21 10.67
N LEU A 375 13.57 7.13 9.46
CA LEU A 375 14.90 7.65 9.15
C LEU A 375 14.79 8.84 8.20
N GLN A 376 15.57 9.89 8.49
CA GLN A 376 15.77 11.04 7.62
C GLN A 376 17.20 11.55 7.74
N GLY A 377 17.88 11.79 6.61
CA GLY A 377 19.30 12.15 6.59
C GLY A 377 20.19 11.11 7.27
N GLY A 378 19.81 9.81 7.18
CA GLY A 378 20.49 8.70 7.85
C GLY A 378 20.36 8.67 9.39
N LYS A 379 19.48 9.49 9.97
CA LYS A 379 19.24 9.56 11.43
C LYS A 379 17.82 9.14 11.76
N VAL A 380 17.65 8.54 12.93
CA VAL A 380 16.33 8.26 13.50
C VAL A 380 15.67 9.58 13.90
N VAL A 381 14.54 9.90 13.28
CA VAL A 381 13.75 11.11 13.59
C VAL A 381 12.55 10.81 14.46
N GLU A 382 11.98 9.59 14.35
CA GLU A 382 10.85 9.17 15.16
C GLU A 382 10.83 7.65 15.32
N LYS A 383 10.19 7.17 16.39
CA LYS A 383 9.92 5.75 16.65
C LYS A 383 8.46 5.59 17.04
N GLU A 384 7.76 4.73 16.35
CA GLU A 384 6.37 4.44 16.62
C GLU A 384 6.19 3.01 17.14
N LEU A 385 5.61 2.89 18.33
CA LEU A 385 5.21 1.64 18.96
C LEU A 385 3.70 1.54 18.93
N LEU A 386 3.17 0.65 18.09
CA LEU A 386 1.71 0.50 17.91
C LEU A 386 1.06 -0.36 19.01
N LEU A 387 1.85 -0.99 19.88
CA LEU A 387 1.34 -1.62 21.10
C LEU A 387 1.10 -0.55 22.16
N ARG A 388 -0.12 -0.52 22.71
CA ARG A 388 -0.43 0.31 23.87
C ARG A 388 0.34 -0.25 25.08
N MET A 389 1.23 0.56 25.64
CA MET A 389 1.84 0.30 26.94
C MET A 389 0.99 0.88 28.05
#